data_fc788b577c460f8d0a8cf6226e24eb66
#
_entry.id   fc788b577c460f8d0a8cf6226e24eb66
#
_cell.length_a   1.000
_cell.length_b   1.000
_cell.length_c   1.000
_cell.angle_alpha   90.00
_cell.angle_beta   90.00
_cell.angle_gamma   90.00
#
_symmetry.space_group_name_H-M   'P 1'
#
loop_
_entity.id
_entity.type
_entity.pdbx_description
1 polymer ?
#
loop_
_entity_poly.entity_id
_entity_poly.type
_entity_poly.pdbx_seq_one_letter_code
_entity_poly.pdbx_strand_id
1 'polypeptide(L)'
;MAYTDKNKLRVVYGDYTLGVHGEGFDYIFSYSQGGLESIVKKGYEWLYRCPKPTFWRALTDNDRGSRFHIKSGSWLASDMFIDCKKTEVIMDGELQKQYAPDNNSYGGDVAAGEIIVKYTYETVGNPVTTVIVSYTIDVIGNIKVDVDYTGVKGLPELPVFGMRFIM
;
A
#
# COMPACT_ATOMS: atom_id res chain seq x y z
N MET A 1 -5.68 -25.66 -6.67
CA MET A 1 -6.50 -25.58 -7.91
C MET A 1 -5.79 -24.65 -8.85
N ALA A 2 -5.39 -25.08 -10.03
CA ALA A 2 -4.75 -24.20 -11.00
C ALA A 2 -5.80 -23.24 -11.56
N TYR A 3 -5.55 -21.94 -11.49
CA TYR A 3 -6.36 -20.92 -12.11
C TYR A 3 -6.26 -21.05 -13.63
N THR A 4 -7.39 -21.20 -14.32
CA THR A 4 -7.41 -21.59 -15.74
C THR A 4 -7.68 -20.46 -16.72
N ASP A 5 -8.02 -19.24 -16.24
CA ASP A 5 -8.27 -18.09 -17.13
C ASP A 5 -7.09 -17.10 -17.07
N LYS A 6 -6.23 -17.15 -18.11
CA LYS A 6 -5.04 -16.28 -18.23
C LYS A 6 -5.35 -14.80 -18.42
N ASN A 7 -6.62 -14.46 -18.69
CA ASN A 7 -7.04 -13.09 -18.96
C ASN A 7 -7.73 -12.41 -17.77
N LYS A 8 -7.76 -13.08 -16.61
CA LYS A 8 -8.39 -12.52 -15.42
C LYS A 8 -7.55 -12.77 -14.17
N LEU A 9 -7.62 -11.84 -13.24
CA LEU A 9 -7.11 -11.97 -11.88
C LEU A 9 -8.16 -12.67 -11.03
N ARG A 10 -7.76 -13.62 -10.22
CA ARG A 10 -8.60 -14.21 -9.19
C ARG A 10 -8.44 -13.43 -7.89
N VAL A 11 -9.55 -13.06 -7.27
CA VAL A 11 -9.58 -12.31 -6.02
C VAL A 11 -10.14 -13.16 -4.90
N VAL A 12 -9.43 -13.20 -3.79
CA VAL A 12 -9.85 -13.92 -2.58
C VAL A 12 -9.94 -12.95 -1.41
N TYR A 13 -11.12 -12.79 -0.87
CA TYR A 13 -11.35 -11.98 0.33
C TYR A 13 -11.11 -12.84 1.57
N GLY A 14 -10.14 -12.45 2.40
CA GLY A 14 -9.95 -13.00 3.74
C GLY A 14 -10.42 -12.03 4.81
N ASP A 15 -10.40 -12.44 6.08
CA ASP A 15 -10.79 -11.60 7.21
C ASP A 15 -9.85 -10.40 7.40
N TYR A 16 -8.56 -10.59 7.15
CA TYR A 16 -7.52 -9.58 7.35
C TYR A 16 -6.79 -9.19 6.08
N THR A 17 -6.95 -9.96 5.01
CA THR A 17 -6.17 -9.79 3.79
C THR A 17 -7.02 -9.98 2.54
N LEU A 18 -6.57 -9.34 1.46
CA LEU A 18 -7.03 -9.58 0.10
C LEU A 18 -5.93 -10.31 -0.67
N GLY A 19 -6.25 -11.48 -1.21
CA GLY A 19 -5.39 -12.19 -2.15
C GLY A 19 -5.73 -11.83 -3.59
N VAL A 20 -4.70 -11.52 -4.39
CA VAL A 20 -4.81 -11.31 -5.83
C VAL A 20 -3.88 -12.29 -6.53
N HIS A 21 -4.46 -13.17 -7.32
CA HIS A 21 -3.75 -14.30 -7.92
C HIS A 21 -3.85 -14.25 -9.44
N GLY A 22 -2.74 -14.57 -10.10
CA GLY A 22 -2.66 -14.70 -11.55
C GLY A 22 -1.69 -15.79 -11.99
N GLU A 23 -1.38 -15.87 -13.28
CA GLU A 23 -0.44 -16.87 -13.79
C GLU A 23 1.00 -16.58 -13.31
N GLY A 24 1.49 -17.40 -12.37
CA GLY A 24 2.86 -17.34 -11.84
C GLY A 24 3.12 -16.21 -10.84
N PHE A 25 2.07 -15.63 -10.26
CA PHE A 25 2.19 -14.66 -9.18
C PHE A 25 1.01 -14.74 -8.20
N ASP A 26 1.30 -14.40 -6.95
CA ASP A 26 0.35 -14.29 -5.84
C ASP A 26 0.70 -13.06 -5.01
N TYR A 27 -0.25 -12.16 -4.82
CA TYR A 27 -0.08 -10.94 -4.05
C TYR A 27 -1.05 -10.91 -2.88
N ILE A 28 -0.60 -10.46 -1.72
CA ILE A 28 -1.42 -10.32 -0.53
C ILE A 28 -1.39 -8.87 -0.07
N PHE A 29 -2.57 -8.31 0.12
CA PHE A 29 -2.80 -6.97 0.66
C PHE A 29 -3.41 -7.06 2.04
N SER A 30 -2.84 -6.34 3.01
CA SER A 30 -3.34 -6.31 4.38
C SER A 30 -4.34 -5.19 4.58
N TYR A 31 -5.50 -5.50 5.18
CA TYR A 31 -6.46 -4.47 5.58
C TYR A 31 -6.02 -3.76 6.87
N SER A 32 -5.51 -4.52 7.83
CA SER A 32 -5.18 -4.01 9.16
C SER A 32 -3.89 -3.20 9.19
N GLN A 33 -2.85 -3.67 8.47
CA GLN A 33 -1.58 -2.94 8.40
C GLN A 33 -1.58 -1.85 7.33
N GLY A 34 -2.54 -1.92 6.41
CA GLY A 34 -2.63 -1.06 5.25
C GLY A 34 -1.41 -1.21 4.34
N GLY A 35 -1.54 -1.94 3.24
CA GLY A 35 -0.48 -2.06 2.25
C GLY A 35 -0.30 -3.47 1.68
N LEU A 36 0.62 -3.57 0.74
CA LEU A 36 1.01 -4.81 0.09
C LEU A 36 1.93 -5.60 1.03
N GLU A 37 1.48 -6.78 1.46
CA GLU A 37 2.16 -7.60 2.47
C GLU A 37 3.07 -8.65 1.86
N SER A 38 2.69 -9.20 0.69
CA SER A 38 3.44 -10.24 0.00
C SER A 38 3.41 -10.06 -1.51
N ILE A 39 4.56 -10.25 -2.14
CA ILE A 39 4.74 -10.35 -3.59
C ILE A 39 5.44 -11.66 -3.89
N VAL A 40 4.68 -12.70 -4.15
CA VAL A 40 5.24 -13.96 -4.66
C VAL A 40 5.19 -13.97 -6.17
N LYS A 41 6.33 -14.11 -6.82
CA LYS A 41 6.42 -14.26 -8.28
C LYS A 41 7.37 -15.39 -8.62
N LYS A 42 6.91 -16.35 -9.45
CA LYS A 42 7.65 -17.57 -9.79
C LYS A 42 8.13 -18.36 -8.56
N GLY A 43 7.33 -18.40 -7.50
CA GLY A 43 7.63 -19.12 -6.27
C GLY A 43 8.60 -18.43 -5.30
N TYR A 44 9.03 -17.22 -5.57
CA TYR A 44 9.90 -16.43 -4.69
C TYR A 44 9.14 -15.27 -4.08
N GLU A 45 9.26 -15.11 -2.75
CA GLU A 45 8.78 -13.92 -2.03
C GLU A 45 9.78 -12.78 -2.20
N TRP A 46 9.29 -11.62 -2.66
CA TRP A 46 10.11 -10.45 -2.95
C TRP A 46 10.03 -9.36 -1.88
N LEU A 47 9.03 -9.41 -1.00
CA LEU A 47 8.88 -8.42 0.05
C LEU A 47 9.33 -8.98 1.40
N TYR A 48 10.23 -8.26 2.05
CA TYR A 48 10.57 -8.52 3.44
C TYR A 48 9.63 -7.80 4.42
N ARG A 49 9.12 -6.63 4.03
CA ARG A 49 8.17 -5.82 4.81
C ARG A 49 7.19 -5.11 3.91
N CYS A 50 5.99 -4.86 4.45
CA CYS A 50 4.98 -4.03 3.81
C CYS A 50 5.55 -2.64 3.47
N PRO A 51 5.51 -2.21 2.19
CA PRO A 51 5.97 -0.89 1.79
C PRO A 51 5.13 0.19 2.45
N LYS A 52 5.80 1.26 2.89
CA LYS A 52 5.14 2.41 3.53
C LYS A 52 5.63 3.73 2.95
N PRO A 53 4.79 4.78 2.95
CA PRO A 53 5.25 6.13 2.70
C PRO A 53 6.38 6.50 3.65
N THR A 54 7.39 7.19 3.16
CA THR A 54 8.50 7.68 3.98
C THR A 54 8.64 9.18 3.88
N PHE A 55 9.00 9.82 5.00
CA PHE A 55 9.06 11.27 5.16
C PHE A 55 10.43 11.74 5.64
N TRP A 56 11.31 10.80 5.97
CA TRP A 56 12.61 11.10 6.55
C TRP A 56 13.74 10.40 5.80
N ARG A 57 14.88 11.07 5.66
CA ARG A 57 16.12 10.54 5.08
C ARG A 57 17.31 10.74 6.03
N ALA A 58 18.40 10.07 5.76
CA ALA A 58 19.66 10.35 6.44
C ALA A 58 20.07 11.82 6.24
N LEU A 59 20.56 12.43 7.30
CA LEU A 59 20.99 13.83 7.29
C LEU A 59 22.35 13.97 6.62
N THR A 60 22.49 14.99 5.78
CA THR A 60 23.75 15.45 5.25
C THR A 60 24.44 16.41 6.25
N ASP A 61 25.71 16.73 6.02
CA ASP A 61 26.40 17.72 6.86
C ASP A 61 25.81 19.13 6.71
N ASN A 62 25.31 19.47 5.51
CA ASN A 62 24.58 20.71 5.30
C ASN A 62 23.27 20.78 6.10
N ASP A 63 22.55 19.65 6.19
CA ASP A 63 21.34 19.58 7.01
C ASP A 63 21.66 19.82 8.49
N ARG A 64 22.78 19.27 8.99
CA ARG A 64 23.24 19.47 10.36
C ARG A 64 23.65 20.92 10.58
N GLY A 65 24.43 21.50 9.66
CA GLY A 65 24.88 22.89 9.72
C GLY A 65 23.73 23.91 9.74
N SER A 66 22.70 23.67 8.93
CA SER A 66 21.49 24.51 8.86
C SER A 66 20.45 24.24 9.94
N ARG A 67 20.70 23.25 10.81
CA ARG A 67 19.77 22.73 11.82
C ARG A 67 18.43 22.26 11.22
N PHE A 68 18.46 21.75 9.99
CA PHE A 68 17.28 21.27 9.27
C PHE A 68 16.54 20.18 10.07
N HIS A 69 17.27 19.25 10.69
CA HIS A 69 16.72 18.18 11.53
C HIS A 69 15.90 18.69 12.73
N ILE A 70 16.22 19.89 13.24
CA ILE A 70 15.44 20.52 14.33
C ILE A 70 14.18 21.14 13.74
N LYS A 71 14.31 21.89 12.63
CA LYS A 71 13.18 22.55 11.98
C LYS A 71 12.14 21.58 11.44
N SER A 72 12.60 20.45 10.90
CA SER A 72 11.76 19.42 10.25
C SER A 72 11.56 18.18 11.12
N GLY A 73 11.92 18.25 12.40
CA GLY A 73 11.92 17.09 13.33
C GLY A 73 10.57 16.42 13.53
N SER A 74 9.45 17.11 13.26
CA SER A 74 8.10 16.53 13.30
C SER A 74 7.90 15.40 12.28
N TRP A 75 8.73 15.33 11.24
CA TRP A 75 8.70 14.26 10.24
C TRP A 75 9.50 13.02 10.65
N LEU A 76 10.34 13.14 11.67
CA LEU A 76 11.13 12.01 12.18
C LEU A 76 10.18 10.91 12.67
N ALA A 77 10.36 9.71 12.17
CA ALA A 77 9.56 8.54 12.49
C ALA A 77 8.05 8.64 12.11
N SER A 78 7.62 9.63 11.33
CA SER A 78 6.23 9.74 10.87
C SER A 78 5.77 8.50 10.09
N ASP A 79 6.68 7.82 9.40
CA ASP A 79 6.43 6.55 8.70
C ASP A 79 6.19 5.36 9.64
N MET A 80 6.68 5.43 10.88
CA MET A 80 6.48 4.37 11.88
C MET A 80 5.08 4.42 12.51
N PHE A 81 4.52 5.63 12.60
CA PHE A 81 3.24 5.90 13.28
C PHE A 81 2.13 6.29 12.31
N ILE A 82 2.36 6.18 10.99
CA ILE A 82 1.32 6.42 10.00
C ILE A 82 0.18 5.42 10.18
N ASP A 83 -1.05 5.92 10.15
CA ASP A 83 -2.25 5.13 10.41
C ASP A 83 -3.08 4.97 9.13
N CYS A 84 -3.41 3.72 8.77
CA CYS A 84 -4.29 3.42 7.65
C CYS A 84 -5.75 3.62 8.07
N LYS A 85 -6.39 4.67 7.56
CA LYS A 85 -7.77 5.02 7.89
C LYS A 85 -8.80 4.37 6.99
N LYS A 86 -8.42 4.05 5.75
CA LYS A 86 -9.35 3.50 4.76
C LYS A 86 -8.63 2.60 3.79
N THR A 87 -9.27 1.48 3.48
CA THR A 87 -8.88 0.59 2.38
C THR A 87 -10.05 0.49 1.40
N GLU A 88 -9.77 0.65 0.12
CA GLU A 88 -10.74 0.54 -0.97
C GLU A 88 -10.23 -0.46 -2.01
N VAL A 89 -11.14 -1.29 -2.51
CA VAL A 89 -10.85 -2.23 -3.59
C VAL A 89 -11.72 -1.86 -4.78
N ILE A 90 -11.11 -1.64 -5.93
CA ILE A 90 -11.78 -1.29 -7.18
C ILE A 90 -11.45 -2.37 -8.19
N MET A 91 -12.45 -2.96 -8.83
CA MET A 91 -12.30 -3.98 -9.86
C MET A 91 -12.96 -3.51 -11.14
N ASP A 92 -12.20 -3.51 -12.22
CA ASP A 92 -12.69 -3.08 -13.54
C ASP A 92 -13.40 -1.71 -13.50
N GLY A 93 -12.89 -0.80 -12.66
CA GLY A 93 -13.41 0.56 -12.47
C GLY A 93 -14.55 0.69 -11.44
N GLU A 94 -15.05 -0.41 -10.87
CA GLU A 94 -16.14 -0.39 -9.90
C GLU A 94 -15.63 -0.61 -8.46
N LEU A 95 -16.04 0.27 -7.54
CA LEU A 95 -15.75 0.14 -6.12
C LEU A 95 -16.48 -1.08 -5.54
N GLN A 96 -15.69 -1.96 -4.93
CA GLN A 96 -16.21 -3.19 -4.34
C GLN A 96 -16.52 -3.02 -2.85
N LYS A 97 -17.58 -3.67 -2.41
CA LYS A 97 -17.81 -3.87 -0.99
C LYS A 97 -16.83 -4.96 -0.51
N GLN A 98 -16.05 -4.67 0.53
CA GLN A 98 -15.21 -5.68 1.17
C GLN A 98 -16.10 -6.60 2.01
N TYR A 99 -15.93 -7.90 1.83
CA TYR A 99 -16.62 -8.92 2.60
C TYR A 99 -15.59 -9.73 3.37
N ALA A 100 -15.76 -9.84 4.68
CA ALA A 100 -15.17 -10.93 5.41
C ALA A 100 -15.99 -12.20 5.10
N PRO A 101 -15.33 -13.35 4.80
CA PRO A 101 -16.08 -14.58 4.55
C PRO A 101 -16.75 -15.07 5.85
N ASP A 102 -18.03 -15.37 5.77
CA ASP A 102 -18.76 -15.97 6.89
C ASP A 102 -18.25 -17.39 7.14
N ASN A 103 -17.77 -17.67 8.34
CA ASN A 103 -17.31 -19.00 8.77
C ASN A 103 -16.30 -19.67 7.81
N ASN A 104 -15.37 -18.92 7.24
CA ASN A 104 -14.45 -19.40 6.22
C ASN A 104 -15.12 -19.90 4.93
N SER A 105 -16.35 -19.54 4.70
CA SER A 105 -17.08 -19.86 3.46
C SER A 105 -16.79 -18.78 2.42
N TYR A 106 -16.10 -19.13 1.35
CA TYR A 106 -15.85 -18.21 0.23
C TYR A 106 -17.01 -18.32 -0.75
N GLY A 107 -17.64 -17.19 -1.05
CA GLY A 107 -18.84 -17.10 -1.88
C GLY A 107 -18.63 -17.30 -3.38
N GLY A 108 -17.57 -17.96 -3.80
CA GLY A 108 -17.22 -18.22 -5.19
C GLY A 108 -15.97 -17.49 -5.66
N ASP A 109 -15.55 -17.78 -6.89
CA ASP A 109 -14.39 -17.13 -7.51
C ASP A 109 -14.79 -15.74 -8.02
N VAL A 110 -14.21 -14.70 -7.42
CA VAL A 110 -14.28 -13.34 -7.94
C VAL A 110 -13.12 -13.12 -8.88
N ALA A 111 -13.40 -12.60 -10.08
CA ALA A 111 -12.38 -12.38 -11.11
C ALA A 111 -12.53 -11.01 -11.74
N ALA A 112 -11.40 -10.37 -12.06
CA ALA A 112 -11.34 -9.05 -12.68
C ALA A 112 -10.22 -8.96 -13.73
N GLY A 113 -10.34 -8.04 -14.67
CA GLY A 113 -9.27 -7.73 -15.63
C GLY A 113 -8.23 -6.80 -15.04
N GLU A 114 -8.64 -5.91 -14.12
CA GLU A 114 -7.77 -4.98 -13.39
C GLU A 114 -8.26 -4.84 -11.96
N ILE A 115 -7.32 -4.73 -11.02
CA ILE A 115 -7.63 -4.49 -9.61
C ILE A 115 -6.81 -3.32 -9.12
N ILE A 116 -7.47 -2.40 -8.42
CA ILE A 116 -6.82 -1.31 -7.70
C ILE A 116 -7.11 -1.48 -6.21
N VAL A 117 -6.05 -1.60 -5.42
CA VAL A 117 -6.13 -1.56 -3.95
C VAL A 117 -5.60 -0.21 -3.49
N LYS A 118 -6.45 0.57 -2.83
CA LYS A 118 -6.17 1.94 -2.45
C LYS A 118 -6.22 2.08 -0.93
N TYR A 119 -5.18 2.65 -0.39
CA TYR A 119 -5.03 2.94 1.03
C TYR A 119 -4.98 4.44 1.28
N THR A 120 -5.76 4.91 2.25
CA THR A 120 -5.69 6.29 2.74
C THR A 120 -5.06 6.28 4.12
N TYR A 121 -3.92 6.93 4.24
CA TYR A 121 -3.19 7.07 5.50
C TYR A 121 -3.28 8.47 6.03
N GLU A 122 -3.23 8.60 7.37
CA GLU A 122 -3.05 9.85 8.07
C GLU A 122 -1.71 9.85 8.81
N THR A 123 -1.00 10.96 8.73
CA THR A 123 0.22 11.16 9.53
C THR A 123 -0.13 11.60 10.95
N VAL A 124 0.75 11.32 11.90
CA VAL A 124 0.58 11.74 13.31
C VAL A 124 0.94 13.21 13.56
N GLY A 125 1.24 13.97 12.52
CA GLY A 125 1.58 15.38 12.62
C GLY A 125 0.40 16.27 13.09
N ASN A 126 0.70 17.48 13.51
CA ASN A 126 -0.31 18.51 13.73
C ASN A 126 0.10 19.77 12.95
N PRO A 127 -0.66 20.16 11.91
CA PRO A 127 -1.88 19.50 11.43
C PRO A 127 -1.64 18.13 10.78
N VAL A 128 -2.67 17.27 10.82
CA VAL A 128 -2.68 15.96 10.16
C VAL A 128 -2.63 16.13 8.65
N THR A 129 -1.88 15.30 7.97
CA THR A 129 -1.84 15.22 6.51
C THR A 129 -2.25 13.85 6.01
N THR A 130 -2.66 13.79 4.76
CA THR A 130 -3.16 12.56 4.13
C THR A 130 -2.21 12.10 3.04
N VAL A 131 -1.96 10.79 3.01
CA VAL A 131 -1.27 10.11 1.91
C VAL A 131 -2.19 9.05 1.36
N ILE A 132 -2.34 9.03 0.04
CA ILE A 132 -3.08 7.99 -0.66
C ILE A 132 -2.09 7.16 -1.46
N VAL A 133 -2.11 5.85 -1.26
CA VAL A 133 -1.31 4.88 -2.03
C VAL A 133 -2.25 3.95 -2.78
N SER A 134 -2.11 3.90 -4.09
CA SER A 134 -2.90 3.04 -4.96
C SER A 134 -1.99 2.02 -5.65
N TYR A 135 -2.32 0.76 -5.52
CA TYR A 135 -1.67 -0.36 -6.22
C TYR A 135 -2.60 -0.84 -7.32
N THR A 136 -2.22 -0.64 -8.57
CA THR A 136 -2.96 -1.14 -9.74
C THR A 136 -2.29 -2.40 -10.24
N ILE A 137 -3.03 -3.50 -10.32
CA ILE A 137 -2.57 -4.82 -10.74
C ILE A 137 -3.26 -5.20 -12.04
N ASP A 138 -2.46 -5.55 -13.04
CA ASP A 138 -2.95 -6.09 -14.31
C ASP A 138 -2.85 -7.63 -14.38
N VAL A 139 -3.46 -8.20 -15.41
CA VAL A 139 -3.53 -9.66 -15.60
C VAL A 139 -2.18 -10.35 -15.80
N ILE A 140 -1.13 -9.61 -16.17
CA ILE A 140 0.23 -10.15 -16.34
C ILE A 140 1.10 -9.98 -15.07
N GLY A 141 0.50 -9.45 -14.00
CA GLY A 141 1.15 -9.29 -12.70
C GLY A 141 2.10 -8.09 -12.60
N ASN A 142 1.87 -7.04 -13.37
CA ASN A 142 2.51 -5.77 -13.10
C ASN A 142 1.78 -5.06 -11.97
N ILE A 143 2.55 -4.43 -11.09
CA ILE A 143 2.02 -3.57 -10.03
C ILE A 143 2.48 -2.14 -10.32
N LYS A 144 1.54 -1.28 -10.67
CA LYS A 144 1.77 0.17 -10.70
C LYS A 144 1.45 0.74 -9.32
N VAL A 145 2.35 1.57 -8.79
CA VAL A 145 2.16 2.22 -7.50
C VAL A 145 2.07 3.73 -7.71
N ASP A 146 0.92 4.30 -7.41
CA ASP A 146 0.70 5.73 -7.40
C ASP A 146 0.61 6.22 -5.96
N VAL A 147 1.28 7.34 -5.66
CA VAL A 147 1.34 7.90 -4.31
C VAL A 147 1.03 9.38 -4.36
N ASP A 148 -0.08 9.76 -3.73
CA ASP A 148 -0.55 11.14 -3.64
C ASP A 148 -0.39 11.65 -2.20
N TYR A 149 0.32 12.77 -2.05
CA TYR A 149 0.48 13.43 -0.76
C TYR A 149 -0.22 14.79 -0.77
N THR A 150 -1.12 14.99 0.16
CA THR A 150 -1.79 16.27 0.36
C THR A 150 -1.15 17.00 1.54
N GLY A 151 -0.29 17.96 1.24
CA GLY A 151 0.32 18.83 2.25
C GLY A 151 -0.66 19.83 2.83
N VAL A 152 -0.40 20.25 4.07
CA VAL A 152 -1.20 21.25 4.78
C VAL A 152 -0.29 22.43 5.17
N LYS A 153 -0.82 23.65 5.04
CA LYS A 153 -0.08 24.86 5.43
C LYS A 153 0.23 24.84 6.93
N GLY A 154 1.44 25.25 7.27
CA GLY A 154 1.92 25.31 8.66
C GLY A 154 2.80 24.15 9.08
N LEU A 155 2.95 23.12 8.23
CA LEU A 155 3.94 22.07 8.45
C LEU A 155 5.35 22.55 8.06
N PRO A 156 6.39 22.06 8.73
CA PRO A 156 7.75 22.32 8.35
C PRO A 156 8.10 21.67 7.01
N GLU A 157 9.20 22.10 6.43
CA GLU A 157 9.72 21.54 5.19
C GLU A 157 9.90 20.01 5.29
N LEU A 158 9.43 19.32 4.26
CA LEU A 158 9.46 17.86 4.18
C LEU A 158 10.85 17.39 3.71
N PRO A 159 11.58 16.58 4.52
CA PRO A 159 12.94 16.14 4.17
C PRO A 159 13.01 15.26 2.93
N VAL A 160 12.01 14.41 2.74
CA VAL A 160 11.84 13.54 1.58
C VAL A 160 10.39 13.05 1.54
N PHE A 161 9.92 12.71 0.35
CA PHE A 161 8.68 11.98 0.17
C PHE A 161 8.85 10.87 -0.87
N GLY A 162 8.30 9.69 -0.57
CA GLY A 162 8.30 8.55 -1.48
C GLY A 162 7.79 7.28 -0.81
N MET A 163 7.92 6.16 -1.51
CA MET A 163 7.62 4.83 -0.97
C MET A 163 8.90 4.08 -0.65
N ARG A 164 8.95 3.44 0.50
CA ARG A 164 10.06 2.59 0.91
C ARG A 164 9.68 1.13 0.75
N PHE A 165 10.37 0.44 -0.15
CA PHE A 165 10.31 -1.01 -0.33
C PHE A 165 11.53 -1.65 0.31
N ILE A 166 11.34 -2.76 1.01
CA ILE A 166 12.41 -3.60 1.57
C ILE A 166 12.19 -5.00 0.95
N MET A 167 13.12 -5.36 0.07
CA MET A 167 13.09 -6.59 -0.73
C MET A 167 14.25 -7.49 -0.36
#